data_d600de4e109500cc27151b1ddf304d00
#
_entry.id   d600de4e109500cc27151b1ddf304d00
#
_cell.length_a   1.000
_cell.length_b   1.000
_cell.length_c   1.000
_cell.angle_alpha   90.00
_cell.angle_beta   90.00
_cell.angle_gamma   90.00
#
_symmetry.space_group_name_H-M   'P 1'
#
loop_
_entity.id
_entity.type
_entity.pdbx_description
1 polymer ?
#
loop_
_entity_poly.entity_id
_entity_poly.type
_entity_poly.pdbx_seq_one_letter_code
_entity_poly.pdbx_strand_id
1 'polypeptide(L)'
;EIINIAEIYFNSNFETLKNEIFHQEFNNCFNKFLNLINSIKNWEYDVINSEIKEFLKKNNLKFPILGKPIRFLLTNNYNGPSITDIFMILGKDKTIERLNKYKV
;
A
#
# COMPACT_ATOMS: atom_id res chain seq x y z
N GLU A 1 6.53 -21.79 -13.44
CA GLU A 1 6.22 -21.17 -14.71
C GLU A 1 5.44 -19.89 -14.58
N ILE A 2 4.31 -19.96 -13.87
CA ILE A 2 3.54 -18.75 -13.63
C ILE A 2 4.40 -17.73 -12.89
N ILE A 3 5.18 -18.22 -11.94
CA ILE A 3 6.06 -17.36 -11.17
C ILE A 3 7.11 -16.71 -12.08
N ASN A 4 7.70 -17.51 -12.96
CA ASN A 4 8.69 -16.99 -13.89
C ASN A 4 8.11 -15.98 -14.87
N ILE A 5 6.91 -16.27 -15.36
CA ILE A 5 6.23 -15.34 -16.26
C ILE A 5 5.91 -14.05 -15.50
N ALA A 6 5.46 -14.15 -14.26
CA ALA A 6 5.16 -12.99 -13.44
C ALA A 6 6.41 -12.15 -13.18
N GLU A 7 7.56 -12.82 -12.94
CA GLU A 7 8.81 -12.11 -12.74
C GLU A 7 9.25 -11.38 -14.00
N ILE A 8 9.16 -12.04 -15.15
CA ILE A 8 9.53 -11.43 -16.42
C ILE A 8 8.64 -10.23 -16.70
N TYR A 9 7.33 -10.39 -16.52
CA TYR A 9 6.40 -9.31 -16.72
C TYR A 9 6.71 -8.15 -15.77
N PHE A 10 6.92 -8.47 -14.52
CA PHE A 10 7.22 -7.47 -13.48
C PHE A 10 8.48 -6.69 -13.85
N ASN A 11 9.55 -7.40 -14.19
CA ASN A 11 10.82 -6.76 -14.53
C ASN A 11 10.74 -5.91 -15.80
N SER A 12 10.03 -6.39 -16.81
CA SER A 12 9.97 -5.68 -18.10
C SER A 12 8.99 -4.53 -18.08
N ASN A 13 7.95 -4.57 -17.24
CA ASN A 13 6.89 -3.56 -17.22
C ASN A 13 6.80 -2.80 -15.92
N PHE A 14 7.70 -3.08 -14.98
CA PHE A 14 7.62 -2.50 -13.65
C PHE A 14 7.65 -0.98 -13.67
N GLU A 15 8.53 -0.39 -14.46
CA GLU A 15 8.64 1.06 -14.54
C GLU A 15 7.36 1.71 -15.05
N THR A 16 6.71 1.09 -16.03
CA THR A 16 5.44 1.59 -16.54
C THR A 16 4.36 1.49 -15.47
N LEU A 17 4.25 0.34 -14.81
CA LEU A 17 3.29 0.14 -13.72
C LEU A 17 3.59 1.10 -12.57
N LYS A 18 4.87 1.29 -12.26
CA LYS A 18 5.28 2.19 -11.20
C LYS A 18 4.83 3.60 -11.48
N ASN A 19 4.98 4.06 -12.73
CA ASN A 19 4.56 5.41 -13.11
C ASN A 19 3.06 5.59 -13.06
N GLU A 20 2.30 4.53 -13.37
CA GLU A 20 0.84 4.58 -13.36
C GLU A 20 0.24 4.44 -11.97
N ILE A 21 0.85 3.60 -11.12
CA ILE A 21 0.32 3.27 -9.81
C ILE A 21 0.98 4.08 -8.71
N PHE A 22 2.30 4.23 -8.77
CA PHE A 22 3.08 4.90 -7.74
C PHE A 22 3.36 6.35 -8.15
N HIS A 23 2.38 7.19 -7.90
CA HIS A 23 2.52 8.63 -8.18
C HIS A 23 3.55 9.26 -7.28
N GLN A 24 4.10 10.39 -7.72
CA GLN A 24 5.06 11.15 -6.92
C GLN A 24 4.48 11.51 -5.55
N GLU A 25 3.20 11.85 -5.53
CA GLU A 25 2.51 12.18 -4.28
C GLU A 25 2.54 11.01 -3.30
N PHE A 26 2.34 9.80 -3.79
CA PHE A 26 2.44 8.60 -2.96
C PHE A 26 3.85 8.43 -2.43
N ASN A 27 4.84 8.54 -3.31
CA ASN A 27 6.24 8.37 -2.92
C ASN A 27 6.66 9.40 -1.88
N ASN A 28 6.17 10.62 -2.00
CA ASN A 28 6.50 11.69 -1.07
C ASN A 28 5.95 11.45 0.33
N CYS A 29 4.85 10.72 0.46
CA CYS A 29 4.23 10.51 1.77
C CYS A 29 4.32 9.06 2.26
N PHE A 30 4.97 8.18 1.51
CA PHE A 30 5.02 6.76 1.88
C PHE A 30 5.65 6.52 3.25
N ASN A 31 6.77 7.19 3.54
CA ASN A 31 7.43 7.03 4.83
C ASN A 31 6.55 7.51 5.98
N LYS A 32 5.81 8.59 5.76
CA LYS A 32 4.85 9.08 6.75
C LYS A 32 3.74 8.06 6.99
N PHE A 33 3.28 7.43 5.92
CA PHE A 33 2.26 6.41 6.02
C PHE A 33 2.76 5.18 6.78
N LEU A 34 3.99 4.76 6.50
CA LEU A 34 4.62 3.66 7.24
C LEU A 34 4.72 3.97 8.72
N ASN A 35 5.13 5.19 9.05
CA ASN A 35 5.21 5.62 10.45
C ASN A 35 3.85 5.57 11.12
N LEU A 36 2.82 6.00 10.41
CA LEU A 36 1.45 5.95 10.92
C LEU A 36 1.04 4.51 11.22
N ILE A 37 1.25 3.62 10.26
CA ILE A 37 0.86 2.21 10.41
C ILE A 37 1.62 1.57 11.57
N ASN A 38 2.91 1.86 11.69
CA ASN A 38 3.71 1.34 12.82
C ASN A 38 3.21 1.84 14.17
N SER A 39 2.64 3.03 14.22
CA SER A 39 2.20 3.63 15.46
C SER A 39 0.83 3.13 15.93
N ILE A 40 0.08 2.44 15.09
CA ILE A 40 -1.24 1.95 15.44
C ILE A 40 -1.11 0.79 16.41
N LYS A 41 -1.61 0.97 17.64
CA LYS A 41 -1.54 -0.06 18.67
C LYS A 41 -2.72 -1.01 18.61
N ASN A 42 -3.91 -0.50 18.32
CA ASN A 42 -5.11 -1.30 18.17
C ASN A 42 -5.34 -1.62 16.71
N TRP A 43 -5.01 -2.84 16.29
CA TRP A 43 -5.15 -3.25 14.90
C TRP A 43 -6.59 -3.70 14.65
N GLU A 44 -7.51 -2.72 14.63
CA GLU A 44 -8.94 -2.95 14.44
C GLU A 44 -9.42 -2.18 13.22
N TYR A 45 -10.43 -2.70 12.57
CA TYR A 45 -10.95 -2.13 11.34
C TYR A 45 -11.27 -0.64 11.44
N ASP A 46 -12.07 -0.28 12.45
CA ASP A 46 -12.50 1.11 12.60
C ASP A 46 -11.34 2.05 12.89
N VAL A 47 -10.38 1.59 13.69
CA VAL A 47 -9.21 2.39 14.02
C VAL A 47 -8.36 2.62 12.78
N ILE A 48 -8.05 1.54 12.06
CA ILE A 48 -7.23 1.63 10.85
C ILE A 48 -7.89 2.49 9.79
N ASN A 49 -9.19 2.27 9.56
CA ASN A 49 -9.93 3.01 8.56
C ASN A 49 -9.96 4.51 8.88
N SER A 50 -10.15 4.83 10.15
CA SER A 50 -10.17 6.21 10.62
C SER A 50 -8.81 6.88 10.45
N GLU A 51 -7.74 6.17 10.78
CA GLU A 51 -6.38 6.68 10.65
C GLU A 51 -6.00 6.92 9.19
N ILE A 52 -6.44 6.04 8.30
CA ILE A 52 -6.19 6.21 6.88
C ILE A 52 -6.92 7.44 6.33
N LYS A 53 -8.18 7.61 6.71
CA LYS A 53 -8.96 8.78 6.30
C LYS A 53 -8.33 10.08 6.77
N GLU A 54 -7.87 10.09 8.02
CA GLU A 54 -7.21 11.25 8.60
C GLU A 54 -5.93 11.57 7.85
N PHE A 55 -5.16 10.54 7.53
CA PHE A 55 -3.91 10.68 6.78
C PHE A 55 -4.15 11.30 5.41
N LEU A 56 -5.15 10.81 4.68
CA LEU A 56 -5.50 11.35 3.38
C LEU A 56 -5.88 12.81 3.46
N LYS A 57 -6.66 13.16 4.47
CA LYS A 57 -7.09 14.53 4.67
C LYS A 57 -5.91 15.45 4.99
N LYS A 58 -5.05 15.03 5.90
CA LYS A 58 -3.88 15.82 6.30
C LYS A 58 -2.92 16.06 5.15
N ASN A 59 -2.77 15.09 4.27
CA ASN A 59 -1.83 15.18 3.16
C ASN A 59 -2.49 15.60 1.86
N ASN A 60 -3.78 15.95 1.92
CA ASN A 60 -4.54 16.40 0.76
C ASN A 60 -4.46 15.40 -0.40
N LEU A 61 -4.62 14.12 -0.08
CA LEU A 61 -4.55 13.04 -1.06
C LEU A 61 -5.93 12.47 -1.33
N LYS A 62 -6.14 12.06 -2.57
CA LYS A 62 -7.32 11.30 -2.94
C LYS A 62 -7.04 9.83 -2.67
N PHE A 63 -8.08 9.08 -2.28
CA PHE A 63 -7.93 7.69 -1.90
C PHE A 63 -7.17 6.85 -2.93
N PRO A 64 -7.48 6.91 -4.25
CA PRO A 64 -6.78 6.08 -5.22
C PRO A 64 -5.27 6.29 -5.25
N ILE A 65 -4.80 7.49 -4.95
CA ILE A 65 -3.37 7.79 -4.94
C ILE A 65 -2.65 6.94 -3.89
N LEU A 66 -3.29 6.70 -2.77
CA LEU A 66 -2.75 5.86 -1.71
C LEU A 66 -3.19 4.40 -1.86
N GLY A 67 -4.47 4.18 -2.13
CA GLY A 67 -5.06 2.85 -2.10
C GLY A 67 -4.52 1.89 -3.14
N LYS A 68 -4.38 2.34 -4.37
CA LYS A 68 -3.90 1.46 -5.44
C LYS A 68 -2.47 0.98 -5.21
N PRO A 69 -1.49 1.87 -4.90
CA PRO A 69 -0.14 1.40 -4.62
C PRO A 69 -0.07 0.48 -3.41
N ILE A 70 -0.75 0.83 -2.32
CA ILE A 70 -0.74 0.00 -1.12
C ILE A 70 -1.31 -1.37 -1.41
N ARG A 71 -2.45 -1.43 -2.11
CA ARG A 71 -3.07 -2.69 -2.47
C ARG A 71 -2.11 -3.54 -3.32
N PHE A 72 -1.45 -2.92 -4.28
CA PHE A 72 -0.51 -3.60 -5.14
C PHE A 72 0.66 -4.17 -4.34
N LEU A 73 1.21 -3.40 -3.42
CA LEU A 73 2.32 -3.85 -2.59
C LEU A 73 1.94 -5.01 -1.69
N LEU A 74 0.69 -5.04 -1.23
CA LEU A 74 0.24 -6.07 -0.30
C LEU A 74 -0.24 -7.34 -1.00
N THR A 75 -0.87 -7.20 -2.17
CA THR A 75 -1.51 -8.33 -2.84
C THR A 75 -1.00 -8.60 -4.24
N ASN A 76 -0.10 -7.78 -4.73
CA ASN A 76 0.40 -7.86 -6.10
C ASN A 76 -0.71 -7.61 -7.13
N ASN A 77 -1.77 -6.91 -6.72
CA ASN A 77 -2.92 -6.60 -7.54
C ASN A 77 -3.47 -5.25 -7.12
N TYR A 78 -3.73 -4.36 -8.06
CA TYR A 78 -4.25 -3.02 -7.72
C TYR A 78 -5.77 -2.96 -7.68
N ASN A 79 -6.44 -4.07 -7.97
CA ASN A 79 -7.89 -4.21 -7.80
C ASN A 79 -8.15 -5.20 -6.67
N GLY A 80 -9.33 -5.11 -6.06
CA GLY A 80 -9.69 -6.07 -5.04
C GLY A 80 -10.31 -5.42 -3.82
N PRO A 81 -10.26 -6.08 -2.65
CA PRO A 81 -10.85 -5.55 -1.43
C PRO A 81 -10.21 -4.24 -1.01
N SER A 82 -10.87 -3.53 -0.11
CA SER A 82 -10.32 -2.29 0.42
C SER A 82 -9.00 -2.57 1.15
N ILE A 83 -8.13 -1.57 1.24
CA ILE A 83 -6.85 -1.77 1.92
C ILE A 83 -7.05 -2.07 3.40
N THR A 84 -8.10 -1.54 4.02
CA THR A 84 -8.41 -1.86 5.42
C THR A 84 -8.73 -3.34 5.58
N ASP A 85 -9.52 -3.90 4.66
CA ASP A 85 -9.82 -5.34 4.67
C ASP A 85 -8.55 -6.16 4.53
N ILE A 86 -7.66 -5.75 3.64
CA ILE A 86 -6.39 -6.45 3.43
C ILE A 86 -5.54 -6.38 4.70
N PHE A 87 -5.49 -5.21 5.34
CA PHE A 87 -4.76 -5.05 6.60
C PHE A 87 -5.28 -6.01 7.67
N MET A 88 -6.60 -6.18 7.73
CA MET A 88 -7.19 -7.09 8.73
C MET A 88 -6.86 -8.54 8.44
N ILE A 89 -6.87 -8.91 7.17
CA ILE A 89 -6.56 -10.29 6.77
C ILE A 89 -5.09 -10.62 7.02
N LEU A 90 -4.19 -9.72 6.68
CA LEU A 90 -2.75 -9.95 6.83
C LEU A 90 -2.28 -9.81 8.27
N GLY A 91 -2.87 -8.89 9.02
CA GLY A 91 -2.38 -8.55 10.34
C GLY A 91 -1.26 -7.52 10.25
N LYS A 92 -0.96 -6.90 11.40
CA LYS A 92 -0.01 -5.80 11.46
C LYS A 92 1.39 -6.18 10.97
N ASP A 93 1.93 -7.28 11.49
CA ASP A 93 3.31 -7.66 11.19
C ASP A 93 3.54 -7.92 9.70
N LYS A 94 2.64 -8.67 9.07
CA LYS A 94 2.76 -8.98 7.65
C LYS A 94 2.54 -7.74 6.78
N THR A 95 1.61 -6.89 7.18
CA THR A 95 1.35 -5.65 6.46
C THR A 95 2.61 -4.79 6.43
N ILE A 96 3.19 -4.58 7.60
CA ILE A 96 4.40 -3.75 7.71
C ILE A 96 5.57 -4.39 6.96
N GLU A 97 5.73 -5.69 7.07
CA GLU A 97 6.80 -6.41 6.38
C GLU A 97 6.71 -6.21 4.87
N ARG A 98 5.53 -6.36 4.30
CA ARG A 98 5.33 -6.21 2.88
C ARG A 98 5.54 -4.78 2.41
N LEU A 99 5.07 -3.81 3.19
CA LEU A 99 5.25 -2.40 2.84
C LEU A 99 6.72 -1.98 2.95
N ASN A 100 7.44 -2.52 3.92
CA ASN A 100 8.85 -2.20 4.10
C ASN A 100 9.70 -2.62 2.90
N LYS A 101 9.26 -3.60 2.13
CA LYS A 101 9.99 -4.02 0.92
C LYS A 101 10.05 -2.91 -0.13
N TYR A 102 9.10 -2.00 -0.11
CA TYR A 102 9.07 -0.88 -1.05
C TYR A 102 9.87 0.32 -0.52
N LYS A 103 10.15 0.35 0.76
CA LYS A 103 10.81 1.48 1.40
C LYS A 103 12.16 1.78 0.73
N VAL A 104 12.35 3.03 0.36
CA VAL A 104 13.55 3.50 -0.34
C VAL A 104 14.50 4.14 0.63
#